data_29cef843ee3bb76f0b12a6b7329fba3e
#
_entry.id   29cef843ee3bb76f0b12a6b7329fba3e
#
_cell.length_a   1.000
_cell.length_b   1.000
_cell.length_c   1.000
_cell.angle_alpha   90.00
_cell.angle_beta   90.00
_cell.angle_gamma   90.00
#
_symmetry.space_group_name_H-M   'P 1'
#
loop_
_entity.id
_entity.type
_entity.pdbx_description
1 polymer ?
#
loop_
_entity_poly.entity_id
_entity_poly.type
_entity_poly.pdbx_seq_one_letter_code
_entity_poly.pdbx_strand_id
1 'polypeptide(L)'
;MTPGAGLAYDVFNGDADGICALHQLRLSYPKPAHLVSGVKRDVALLARLPEAAALDVTVLDISLDCNAAPLKRILDGGGRVTYFDHHSARQAFAHPRLQLFWDDAPEVCSGILVDRHLGGRFRAWAAVAAFGDNLPAPGRALAGAAGLDEAASRELERLGQVLNYNAYGETPADLHIAPDALYRAVHDYADPLDFIHGAPCYRALSDGYRADTGLMATLRPAWQSACGAVYVLPAEAWARRVSGLFANQLVACQGQACAVLSENADGSYVVSVRSGDPARFAACGLCERFPGGGGRRAAAGINRLPARQLDHFVQAFSEYFAVPATPSATPPAAAHAR
;
A
#
# COMPACT_ATOMS: atom_id res chain seq x y z
N MET A 1 38.54 11.60 -19.60
CA MET A 1 37.47 12.22 -18.81
C MET A 1 36.24 11.32 -18.99
N THR A 2 35.88 10.55 -17.98
CA THR A 2 34.64 9.78 -17.94
C THR A 2 33.46 10.76 -18.06
N PRO A 3 32.44 10.50 -18.91
CA PRO A 3 31.25 11.36 -18.97
C PRO A 3 30.68 11.46 -17.56
N GLY A 4 30.47 12.69 -17.08
CA GLY A 4 30.00 12.96 -15.73
C GLY A 4 28.83 12.07 -15.38
N ALA A 5 28.94 11.30 -14.30
CA ALA A 5 27.84 10.53 -13.76
C ALA A 5 26.70 11.51 -13.45
N GLY A 6 25.60 11.41 -14.19
CA GLY A 6 24.39 12.19 -13.93
C GLY A 6 23.95 11.98 -12.47
N LEU A 7 23.26 12.96 -11.89
CA LEU A 7 22.70 12.82 -10.56
C LEU A 7 21.76 11.61 -10.52
N ALA A 8 22.08 10.67 -9.64
CA ALA A 8 21.30 9.44 -9.48
C ALA A 8 20.28 9.60 -8.35
N TYR A 9 19.05 9.14 -8.61
CA TYR A 9 17.95 9.17 -7.66
C TYR A 9 17.28 7.80 -7.56
N ASP A 10 17.02 7.38 -6.32
CA ASP A 10 16.16 6.25 -5.99
C ASP A 10 14.87 6.79 -5.42
N VAL A 11 13.78 6.65 -6.17
CA VAL A 11 12.45 7.16 -5.83
C VAL A 11 11.56 5.97 -5.52
N PHE A 12 11.08 5.86 -4.30
CA PHE A 12 10.36 4.66 -3.85
C PHE A 12 9.27 4.99 -2.85
N ASN A 13 8.21 4.17 -2.85
CA ASN A 13 7.20 4.21 -1.80
C ASN A 13 7.84 3.84 -0.45
N GLY A 14 7.47 4.55 0.61
CA GLY A 14 8.02 4.33 1.95
C GLY A 14 7.47 3.13 2.69
N ASP A 15 6.69 2.28 2.03
CA ASP A 15 6.13 1.06 2.61
C ASP A 15 7.05 -0.17 2.45
N ALA A 16 6.58 -1.33 2.89
CA ALA A 16 7.35 -2.56 2.84
C ALA A 16 7.72 -2.96 1.41
N ASP A 17 6.81 -2.77 0.44
CA ASP A 17 7.03 -3.15 -0.95
C ASP A 17 8.11 -2.28 -1.59
N GLY A 18 7.96 -0.96 -1.53
CA GLY A 18 8.93 -0.02 -2.10
C GLY A 18 10.32 -0.14 -1.46
N ILE A 19 10.39 -0.25 -0.12
CA ILE A 19 11.66 -0.42 0.61
C ILE A 19 12.35 -1.73 0.22
N CYS A 20 11.64 -2.88 0.25
CA CYS A 20 12.21 -4.17 -0.08
C CYS A 20 12.56 -4.30 -1.56
N ALA A 21 11.80 -3.69 -2.47
CA ALA A 21 12.11 -3.64 -3.89
C ALA A 21 13.44 -2.91 -4.15
N LEU A 22 13.60 -1.71 -3.58
CA LEU A 22 14.85 -0.96 -3.69
C LEU A 22 16.02 -1.73 -3.06
N HIS A 23 15.80 -2.32 -1.88
CA HIS A 23 16.82 -3.06 -1.17
C HIS A 23 17.39 -4.23 -1.99
N GLN A 24 16.53 -5.09 -2.55
CA GLN A 24 16.94 -6.19 -3.43
C GLN A 24 17.77 -5.68 -4.62
N LEU A 25 17.30 -4.59 -5.24
CA LEU A 25 17.96 -4.03 -6.41
C LEU A 25 19.37 -3.50 -6.04
N ARG A 26 19.52 -2.83 -4.88
CA ARG A 26 20.79 -2.24 -4.45
C ARG A 26 21.76 -3.27 -3.86
N LEU A 27 21.29 -4.39 -3.35
CA LEU A 27 22.14 -5.53 -3.03
C LEU A 27 22.77 -6.16 -4.29
N SER A 28 22.05 -6.17 -5.42
CA SER A 28 22.57 -6.67 -6.71
C SER A 28 23.40 -5.63 -7.46
N TYR A 29 22.95 -4.39 -7.46
CA TYR A 29 23.53 -3.28 -8.22
C TYR A 29 23.76 -2.08 -7.29
N PRO A 30 24.81 -2.13 -6.46
CA PRO A 30 25.17 -1.01 -5.57
C PRO A 30 25.38 0.28 -6.37
N LYS A 31 24.71 1.34 -5.96
CA LYS A 31 24.76 2.62 -6.65
C LYS A 31 24.52 3.75 -5.68
N PRO A 32 25.44 4.70 -5.55
CA PRO A 32 25.18 5.92 -4.78
C PRO A 32 24.04 6.70 -5.44
N ALA A 33 22.97 6.97 -4.70
CA ALA A 33 21.82 7.73 -5.20
C ALA A 33 21.20 8.58 -4.08
N HIS A 34 20.58 9.68 -4.47
CA HIS A 34 19.72 10.45 -3.58
C HIS A 34 18.40 9.72 -3.38
N LEU A 35 18.02 9.48 -2.13
CA LEU A 35 16.77 8.83 -1.80
C LEU A 35 15.63 9.84 -1.80
N VAL A 36 14.53 9.52 -2.47
CA VAL A 36 13.29 10.30 -2.47
C VAL A 36 12.15 9.36 -2.13
N SER A 37 11.55 9.55 -0.98
CA SER A 37 10.43 8.73 -0.50
C SER A 37 9.43 9.56 0.29
N GLY A 38 8.35 8.95 0.72
CA GLY A 38 7.32 9.59 1.52
C GLY A 38 6.48 8.54 2.26
N VAL A 39 5.42 8.96 2.94
CA VAL A 39 4.42 8.06 3.51
C VAL A 39 3.71 7.29 2.39
N LYS A 40 3.06 6.17 2.72
CA LYS A 40 2.43 5.26 1.72
C LYS A 40 1.53 5.95 0.68
N ARG A 41 0.88 7.05 1.04
CA ARG A 41 -0.02 7.79 0.13
C ARG A 41 0.65 8.85 -0.70
N ASP A 42 1.89 9.12 -0.42
CA ASP A 42 2.67 10.13 -1.11
C ASP A 42 3.29 9.52 -2.37
N VAL A 43 2.46 9.39 -3.40
CA VAL A 43 2.79 8.67 -4.63
C VAL A 43 3.29 9.56 -5.77
N ALA A 44 3.20 10.90 -5.65
CA ALA A 44 3.63 11.84 -6.69
C ALA A 44 5.11 12.26 -6.52
N LEU A 45 5.98 11.31 -6.21
CA LEU A 45 7.36 11.58 -5.78
C LEU A 45 8.28 12.07 -6.90
N LEU A 46 8.05 11.71 -8.14
CA LEU A 46 8.87 12.20 -9.27
C LEU A 46 8.77 13.72 -9.47
N ALA A 47 7.69 14.34 -8.99
CA ALA A 47 7.56 15.80 -9.03
C ALA A 47 8.57 16.53 -8.11
N ARG A 48 9.17 15.82 -7.15
CA ARG A 48 10.18 16.37 -6.22
C ARG A 48 11.60 16.40 -6.81
N LEU A 49 11.81 15.74 -7.94
CA LEU A 49 13.12 15.72 -8.57
C LEU A 49 13.43 17.09 -9.19
N PRO A 50 14.71 17.53 -9.14
CA PRO A 50 15.10 18.79 -9.73
C PRO A 50 14.93 18.80 -11.25
N GLU A 51 14.75 19.99 -11.82
CA GLU A 51 14.78 20.20 -13.26
C GLU A 51 16.25 20.24 -13.73
N ALA A 52 16.83 19.06 -13.88
CA ALA A 52 18.20 18.90 -14.34
C ALA A 52 18.26 17.96 -15.55
N ALA A 53 19.25 18.18 -16.42
CA ALA A 53 19.48 17.32 -17.57
C ALA A 53 20.10 15.98 -17.16
N ALA A 54 19.81 14.93 -17.90
CA ALA A 54 20.46 13.62 -17.82
C ALA A 54 20.41 12.94 -16.45
N LEU A 55 19.29 13.05 -15.72
CA LEU A 55 19.05 12.30 -14.49
C LEU A 55 19.07 10.79 -14.73
N ASP A 56 19.61 10.03 -13.77
CA ASP A 56 19.56 8.57 -13.74
C ASP A 56 18.65 8.12 -12.58
N VAL A 57 17.42 7.75 -12.88
CA VAL A 57 16.36 7.56 -11.89
C VAL A 57 15.92 6.11 -11.84
N THR A 58 15.90 5.54 -10.64
CA THR A 58 15.22 4.26 -10.35
C THR A 58 13.93 4.57 -9.60
N VAL A 59 12.81 4.04 -10.07
CA VAL A 59 11.48 4.26 -9.51
C VAL A 59 10.88 2.94 -9.09
N LEU A 60 10.35 2.86 -7.86
CA LEU A 60 9.78 1.64 -7.33
C LEU A 60 8.50 1.93 -6.56
N ASP A 61 7.45 1.20 -6.91
CA ASP A 61 6.21 1.12 -6.16
C ASP A 61 5.47 2.48 -5.99
N ILE A 62 5.45 3.26 -7.04
CA ILE A 62 4.62 4.46 -7.14
C ILE A 62 3.87 4.51 -8.47
N SER A 63 2.59 4.88 -8.44
CA SER A 63 1.70 4.87 -9.61
C SER A 63 2.27 5.61 -10.81
N LEU A 64 2.35 4.92 -11.95
CA LEU A 64 2.78 5.48 -13.23
C LEU A 64 1.88 6.65 -13.66
N ASP A 65 0.55 6.53 -13.51
CA ASP A 65 -0.40 7.57 -13.89
C ASP A 65 -0.18 8.87 -13.10
N CYS A 66 0.08 8.77 -11.79
CA CYS A 66 0.33 9.94 -10.94
C CYS A 66 1.67 10.62 -11.26
N ASN A 67 2.60 9.92 -11.88
CA ASN A 67 3.94 10.40 -12.19
C ASN A 67 4.19 10.60 -13.69
N ALA A 68 3.18 10.44 -14.56
CA ALA A 68 3.35 10.48 -16.02
C ALA A 68 3.97 11.80 -16.53
N ALA A 69 3.51 12.96 -16.04
CA ALA A 69 4.02 14.25 -16.47
C ALA A 69 5.48 14.48 -16.04
N PRO A 70 5.88 14.30 -14.75
CA PRO A 70 7.27 14.41 -14.36
C PRO A 70 8.16 13.33 -15.00
N LEU A 71 7.68 12.10 -15.20
CA LEU A 71 8.40 11.06 -15.94
C LEU A 71 8.75 11.51 -17.36
N LYS A 72 7.75 12.03 -18.09
CA LYS A 72 7.97 12.56 -19.44
C LYS A 72 9.00 13.68 -19.43
N ARG A 73 8.92 14.64 -18.51
CA ARG A 73 9.88 15.73 -18.37
C ARG A 73 11.32 15.23 -18.18
N ILE A 74 11.52 14.22 -17.31
CA ILE A 74 12.84 13.62 -17.06
C ILE A 74 13.39 12.99 -18.33
N LEU A 75 12.59 12.22 -19.04
CA LEU A 75 12.99 11.51 -20.26
C LEU A 75 13.30 12.47 -21.42
N ASP A 76 12.46 13.50 -21.61
CA ASP A 76 12.67 14.56 -22.62
C ASP A 76 13.94 15.38 -22.30
N GLY A 77 14.27 15.59 -21.01
CA GLY A 77 15.50 16.21 -20.54
C GLY A 77 16.75 15.34 -20.68
N GLY A 78 16.66 14.18 -21.32
CA GLY A 78 17.79 13.28 -21.58
C GLY A 78 18.05 12.28 -20.45
N GLY A 79 17.24 12.27 -19.40
CA GLY A 79 17.36 11.31 -18.30
C GLY A 79 17.06 9.88 -18.71
N ARG A 80 17.54 8.93 -17.90
CA ARG A 80 17.23 7.50 -17.98
C ARG A 80 16.39 7.11 -16.77
N VAL A 81 15.36 6.30 -16.99
CA VAL A 81 14.48 5.83 -15.92
C VAL A 81 14.32 4.32 -15.99
N THR A 82 14.57 3.66 -14.86
CA THR A 82 14.19 2.26 -14.64
C THR A 82 13.01 2.26 -13.66
N TYR A 83 11.88 1.68 -14.04
CA TYR A 83 10.62 1.79 -13.32
C TYR A 83 10.05 0.40 -13.03
N PHE A 84 9.81 0.08 -11.74
CA PHE A 84 9.12 -1.11 -11.30
C PHE A 84 7.82 -0.71 -10.60
N ASP A 85 6.67 -1.14 -11.13
CA ASP A 85 5.37 -0.77 -10.57
C ASP A 85 4.30 -1.84 -10.86
N HIS A 86 3.36 -1.99 -9.94
CA HIS A 86 2.25 -2.91 -10.02
C HIS A 86 0.88 -2.24 -9.92
N HIS A 87 0.85 -0.92 -9.81
CA HIS A 87 -0.40 -0.18 -9.78
C HIS A 87 -1.08 -0.18 -11.15
N SER A 88 -2.42 -0.12 -11.17
CA SER A 88 -3.17 0.02 -12.41
C SER A 88 -2.73 1.30 -13.15
N ALA A 89 -2.45 1.18 -14.44
CA ALA A 89 -2.11 2.29 -15.30
C ALA A 89 -3.05 2.36 -16.50
N ARG A 90 -3.51 3.56 -16.85
CA ARG A 90 -4.45 3.78 -17.97
C ARG A 90 -3.78 3.65 -19.32
N GLN A 91 -2.50 3.96 -19.40
CA GLN A 91 -1.71 3.89 -20.62
C GLN A 91 -0.30 3.39 -20.33
N ALA A 92 0.11 2.36 -21.05
CA ALA A 92 1.51 2.00 -21.13
C ALA A 92 2.28 3.14 -21.82
N PHE A 93 3.38 3.58 -21.21
CA PHE A 93 4.23 4.62 -21.73
C PHE A 93 5.52 3.98 -22.27
N ALA A 94 5.85 4.22 -23.51
CA ALA A 94 7.08 3.71 -24.13
C ALA A 94 8.02 4.87 -24.50
N HIS A 95 9.28 4.77 -24.09
CA HIS A 95 10.31 5.73 -24.45
C HIS A 95 11.67 5.05 -24.50
N PRO A 96 12.59 5.39 -25.44
CA PRO A 96 13.90 4.72 -25.59
C PRO A 96 14.80 4.76 -24.35
N ARG A 97 14.58 5.70 -23.43
CA ARG A 97 15.32 5.85 -22.17
C ARG A 97 14.52 5.40 -20.93
N LEU A 98 13.36 4.79 -21.12
CA LEU A 98 12.54 4.18 -20.07
C LEU A 98 12.67 2.66 -20.16
N GLN A 99 13.11 2.05 -19.07
CA GLN A 99 12.99 0.63 -18.86
C GLN A 99 11.84 0.41 -17.85
N LEU A 100 10.70 -0.09 -18.33
CA LEU A 100 9.49 -0.28 -17.54
C LEU A 100 9.26 -1.75 -17.25
N PHE A 101 9.19 -2.12 -15.98
CA PHE A 101 8.77 -3.41 -15.47
C PHE A 101 7.43 -3.20 -14.77
N TRP A 102 6.34 -3.53 -15.45
CA TRP A 102 4.99 -3.28 -14.99
C TRP A 102 4.12 -4.51 -15.17
N ASP A 103 3.38 -4.87 -14.10
CA ASP A 103 2.43 -5.97 -14.08
C ASP A 103 1.39 -5.69 -12.98
N ASP A 104 0.14 -5.39 -13.35
CA ASP A 104 -0.95 -5.06 -12.44
C ASP A 104 -1.78 -6.28 -12.00
N ALA A 105 -1.25 -7.48 -12.21
CA ALA A 105 -1.89 -8.70 -11.73
C ALA A 105 -2.09 -8.65 -10.20
N PRO A 106 -3.23 -9.12 -9.69
CA PRO A 106 -3.59 -8.96 -8.26
C PRO A 106 -2.66 -9.69 -7.29
N GLU A 107 -1.82 -10.60 -7.79
CA GLU A 107 -0.85 -11.39 -7.01
C GLU A 107 0.59 -10.87 -7.14
N VAL A 108 0.77 -9.69 -7.73
CA VAL A 108 2.07 -9.09 -7.99
C VAL A 108 2.23 -7.81 -7.19
N CYS A 109 3.43 -7.59 -6.66
CA CYS A 109 3.90 -6.33 -6.08
C CYS A 109 5.27 -5.97 -6.64
N SER A 110 5.75 -4.76 -6.42
CA SER A 110 7.02 -4.26 -6.99
C SER A 110 8.22 -5.09 -6.55
N GLY A 111 8.23 -5.59 -5.30
CA GLY A 111 9.27 -6.49 -4.80
C GLY A 111 9.31 -7.82 -5.53
N ILE A 112 8.16 -8.34 -5.99
CA ILE A 112 8.08 -9.53 -6.84
C ILE A 112 8.64 -9.24 -8.24
N LEU A 113 8.34 -8.07 -8.80
CA LEU A 113 8.90 -7.68 -10.11
C LEU A 113 10.42 -7.58 -10.07
N VAL A 114 10.97 -7.03 -8.99
CA VAL A 114 12.42 -6.99 -8.77
C VAL A 114 13.00 -8.39 -8.56
N ASP A 115 12.35 -9.27 -7.78
CA ASP A 115 12.77 -10.67 -7.63
C ASP A 115 12.88 -11.39 -8.98
N ARG A 116 11.85 -11.24 -9.84
CA ARG A 116 11.85 -11.79 -11.20
C ARG A 116 13.00 -11.24 -12.04
N HIS A 117 13.23 -9.92 -11.98
CA HIS A 117 14.34 -9.25 -12.68
C HIS A 117 15.71 -9.75 -12.22
N LEU A 118 15.88 -10.05 -10.93
CA LEU A 118 17.11 -10.53 -10.31
C LEU A 118 17.27 -12.07 -10.32
N GLY A 119 16.34 -12.80 -10.93
CA GLY A 119 16.36 -14.25 -10.99
C GLY A 119 16.22 -14.93 -9.63
N GLY A 120 15.56 -14.30 -8.66
CA GLY A 120 15.30 -14.87 -7.34
C GLY A 120 16.43 -14.74 -6.34
N ARG A 121 17.41 -13.87 -6.60
CA ARG A 121 18.64 -13.77 -5.79
C ARG A 121 18.40 -13.35 -4.33
N PHE A 122 17.39 -12.53 -4.07
CA PHE A 122 17.03 -12.02 -2.74
C PHE A 122 15.57 -12.30 -2.40
N ARG A 123 15.10 -13.49 -2.75
CA ARG A 123 13.69 -13.91 -2.70
C ARG A 123 13.05 -13.78 -1.33
N ALA A 124 13.81 -13.94 -0.25
CA ALA A 124 13.30 -13.73 1.10
C ALA A 124 12.83 -12.27 1.32
N TRP A 125 13.52 -11.27 0.76
CA TRP A 125 13.07 -9.88 0.79
C TRP A 125 11.85 -9.64 -0.10
N ALA A 126 11.72 -10.35 -1.23
CA ALA A 126 10.50 -10.31 -2.04
C ALA A 126 9.29 -10.91 -1.28
N ALA A 127 9.51 -11.94 -0.46
CA ALA A 127 8.47 -12.47 0.41
C ALA A 127 8.01 -11.43 1.45
N VAL A 128 8.95 -10.69 2.07
CA VAL A 128 8.64 -9.57 2.98
C VAL A 128 7.80 -8.49 2.28
N ALA A 129 8.19 -8.11 1.06
CA ALA A 129 7.44 -7.15 0.23
C ALA A 129 5.99 -7.62 -0.01
N ALA A 130 5.82 -8.86 -0.45
CA ALA A 130 4.52 -9.46 -0.72
C ALA A 130 3.64 -9.52 0.54
N PHE A 131 4.18 -9.93 1.67
CA PHE A 131 3.46 -9.92 2.95
C PHE A 131 3.05 -8.51 3.37
N GLY A 132 3.92 -7.52 3.17
CA GLY A 132 3.64 -6.12 3.45
C GLY A 132 2.53 -5.55 2.57
N ASP A 133 2.47 -5.96 1.31
CA ASP A 133 1.40 -5.54 0.37
C ASP A 133 0.12 -6.41 0.47
N ASN A 134 -0.02 -7.16 1.57
CA ASN A 134 -1.18 -8.01 1.85
C ASN A 134 -1.41 -9.12 0.81
N LEU A 135 -0.32 -9.72 0.32
CA LEU A 135 -0.28 -10.85 -0.61
C LEU A 135 0.26 -12.11 0.11
N PRO A 136 -0.48 -12.68 1.07
CA PRO A 136 0.04 -13.76 1.91
C PRO A 136 0.33 -15.06 1.15
N ALA A 137 -0.42 -15.38 0.10
CA ALA A 137 -0.18 -16.58 -0.70
C ALA A 137 1.11 -16.47 -1.54
N PRO A 138 1.34 -15.41 -2.33
CA PRO A 138 2.64 -15.14 -2.96
C PRO A 138 3.80 -15.07 -1.97
N GLY A 139 3.64 -14.40 -0.83
CA GLY A 139 4.67 -14.29 0.21
C GLY A 139 5.12 -15.66 0.72
N ARG A 140 4.18 -16.55 1.05
CA ARG A 140 4.50 -17.94 1.48
C ARG A 140 5.16 -18.75 0.37
N ALA A 141 4.70 -18.61 -0.87
CA ALA A 141 5.31 -19.30 -2.00
C ALA A 141 6.76 -18.86 -2.22
N LEU A 142 7.05 -17.55 -2.10
CA LEU A 142 8.40 -17.00 -2.21
C LEU A 142 9.29 -17.46 -1.03
N ALA A 143 8.79 -17.44 0.20
CA ALA A 143 9.53 -17.92 1.37
C ALA A 143 9.90 -19.41 1.21
N GLY A 144 8.95 -20.25 0.80
CA GLY A 144 9.22 -21.66 0.50
C GLY A 144 10.23 -21.86 -0.62
N ALA A 145 10.15 -21.07 -1.71
CA ALA A 145 11.11 -21.09 -2.80
C ALA A 145 12.50 -20.53 -2.41
N ALA A 146 12.59 -19.76 -1.33
CA ALA A 146 13.85 -19.36 -0.69
C ALA A 146 14.42 -20.43 0.27
N GLY A 147 13.73 -21.58 0.42
CA GLY A 147 14.14 -22.66 1.31
C GLY A 147 13.80 -22.44 2.79
N LEU A 148 12.94 -21.47 3.10
CA LEU A 148 12.55 -21.15 4.47
C LEU A 148 11.41 -22.07 4.95
N ASP A 149 11.47 -22.47 6.21
CA ASP A 149 10.41 -23.22 6.87
C ASP A 149 9.22 -22.31 7.25
N GLU A 150 8.17 -22.93 7.79
CA GLU A 150 6.96 -22.18 8.14
C GLU A 150 7.18 -21.18 9.30
N ALA A 151 8.11 -21.46 10.21
CA ALA A 151 8.43 -20.57 11.32
C ALA A 151 9.12 -19.30 10.79
N ALA A 152 10.15 -19.45 9.97
CA ALA A 152 10.83 -18.34 9.30
C ALA A 152 9.87 -17.57 8.38
N SER A 153 9.00 -18.26 7.65
CA SER A 153 7.97 -17.60 6.81
C SER A 153 7.04 -16.71 7.63
N ARG A 154 6.63 -17.13 8.84
CA ARG A 154 5.83 -16.29 9.75
C ARG A 154 6.61 -15.08 10.27
N GLU A 155 7.91 -15.23 10.50
CA GLU A 155 8.75 -14.07 10.87
C GLU A 155 8.82 -13.04 9.74
N LEU A 156 8.99 -13.48 8.48
CA LEU A 156 8.94 -12.58 7.31
C LEU A 156 7.57 -11.93 7.14
N GLU A 157 6.48 -12.66 7.36
CA GLU A 157 5.13 -12.11 7.32
C GLU A 157 4.97 -11.01 8.38
N ARG A 158 5.45 -11.24 9.60
CA ARG A 158 5.45 -10.24 10.65
C ARG A 158 6.30 -9.04 10.31
N LEU A 159 7.49 -9.24 9.74
CA LEU A 159 8.35 -8.14 9.27
C LEU A 159 7.63 -7.29 8.22
N GLY A 160 7.06 -7.90 7.19
CA GLY A 160 6.31 -7.20 6.15
C GLY A 160 5.16 -6.36 6.72
N GLN A 161 4.40 -6.92 7.66
CA GLN A 161 3.32 -6.19 8.35
C GLN A 161 3.83 -4.99 9.13
N VAL A 162 4.94 -5.13 9.87
CA VAL A 162 5.53 -4.07 10.69
C VAL A 162 6.13 -2.96 9.83
N LEU A 163 6.82 -3.30 8.74
CA LEU A 163 7.35 -2.31 7.80
C LEU A 163 6.20 -1.53 7.13
N ASN A 164 5.17 -2.24 6.65
CA ASN A 164 4.02 -1.62 6.01
C ASN A 164 3.23 -0.73 6.99
N TYR A 165 3.06 -1.15 8.24
CA TYR A 165 2.44 -0.35 9.30
C TYR A 165 3.18 0.99 9.50
N ASN A 166 4.51 0.98 9.50
CA ASN A 166 5.29 2.21 9.66
C ASN A 166 5.11 3.21 8.50
N ALA A 167 4.53 2.80 7.37
CA ALA A 167 4.34 3.67 6.22
C ALA A 167 3.07 4.52 6.27
N TYR A 168 2.13 4.21 7.17
CA TYR A 168 0.87 4.94 7.27
C TYR A 168 1.01 6.19 8.15
N GLY A 169 0.73 7.35 7.57
CA GLY A 169 0.73 8.65 8.22
C GLY A 169 0.22 9.73 7.27
N GLU A 170 0.01 10.92 7.75
CA GLU A 170 -0.19 12.11 6.93
C GLU A 170 1.15 12.66 6.44
N THR A 171 2.13 12.65 7.33
CA THR A 171 3.51 13.10 7.06
C THR A 171 4.51 12.10 7.66
N PRO A 172 5.81 12.20 7.30
CA PRO A 172 6.85 11.39 7.94
C PRO A 172 6.97 11.56 9.46
N ALA A 173 6.47 12.68 10.01
CA ALA A 173 6.45 12.91 11.47
C ALA A 173 5.47 12.01 12.22
N ASP A 174 4.48 11.43 11.54
CA ASP A 174 3.57 10.44 12.14
C ASP A 174 4.21 9.05 12.27
N LEU A 175 5.29 8.79 11.56
CA LEU A 175 5.95 7.49 11.50
C LEU A 175 6.92 7.32 12.67
N HIS A 176 7.18 6.09 13.07
CA HIS A 176 8.23 5.81 14.05
C HIS A 176 9.63 6.06 13.48
N ILE A 177 9.81 5.72 12.19
CA ILE A 177 11.08 5.89 11.46
C ILE A 177 10.74 6.43 10.07
N ALA A 178 11.42 7.51 9.66
CA ALA A 178 11.27 8.04 8.31
C ALA A 178 11.68 6.99 7.25
N PRO A 179 11.00 6.91 6.09
CA PRO A 179 11.21 5.83 5.12
C PRO A 179 12.65 5.71 4.60
N ASP A 180 13.33 6.83 4.36
CA ASP A 180 14.72 6.83 3.92
C ASP A 180 15.69 6.36 5.01
N ALA A 181 15.43 6.69 6.29
CA ALA A 181 16.20 6.20 7.42
C ALA A 181 15.95 4.69 7.64
N LEU A 182 14.69 4.24 7.49
CA LEU A 182 14.35 2.82 7.59
C LEU A 182 15.00 2.02 6.46
N TYR A 183 14.97 2.51 5.22
CA TYR A 183 15.67 1.87 4.10
C TYR A 183 17.17 1.72 4.39
N ARG A 184 17.85 2.77 4.91
CA ARG A 184 19.28 2.68 5.26
C ARG A 184 19.55 1.62 6.31
N ALA A 185 18.69 1.52 7.33
CA ALA A 185 18.82 0.51 8.37
C ALA A 185 18.58 -0.93 7.84
N VAL A 186 17.64 -1.11 6.91
CA VAL A 186 17.39 -2.38 6.22
C VAL A 186 18.59 -2.76 5.35
N HIS A 187 19.22 -1.76 4.69
CA HIS A 187 20.28 -1.99 3.71
C HIS A 187 21.56 -2.61 4.30
N ASP A 188 21.75 -2.51 5.60
CA ASP A 188 22.87 -3.15 6.31
C ASP A 188 22.75 -4.68 6.39
N TYR A 189 21.60 -5.26 6.01
CA TYR A 189 21.30 -6.67 6.16
C TYR A 189 20.93 -7.34 4.84
N ALA A 190 21.73 -8.31 4.38
CA ALA A 190 21.40 -9.07 3.17
C ALA A 190 20.26 -10.06 3.37
N ASP A 191 20.10 -10.59 4.59
CA ASP A 191 19.06 -11.53 4.98
C ASP A 191 18.02 -10.87 5.90
N PRO A 192 16.70 -10.98 5.61
CA PRO A 192 15.66 -10.40 6.45
C PRO A 192 15.59 -11.02 7.86
N LEU A 193 16.00 -12.26 8.06
CA LEU A 193 16.07 -12.89 9.39
C LEU A 193 17.17 -12.24 10.24
N ASP A 194 18.31 -11.92 9.65
CA ASP A 194 19.37 -11.19 10.33
C ASP A 194 18.91 -9.79 10.76
N PHE A 195 18.13 -9.12 9.91
CA PHE A 195 17.49 -7.85 10.26
C PHE A 195 16.50 -8.00 11.43
N ILE A 196 15.64 -9.00 11.41
CA ILE A 196 14.69 -9.29 12.49
C ILE A 196 15.41 -9.51 13.82
N HIS A 197 16.48 -10.29 13.83
CA HIS A 197 17.16 -10.70 15.05
C HIS A 197 18.17 -9.65 15.55
N GLY A 198 18.78 -8.87 14.63
CA GLY A 198 19.89 -7.98 14.92
C GLY A 198 19.56 -6.49 14.96
N ALA A 199 18.58 -6.02 14.19
CA ALA A 199 18.35 -4.59 14.02
C ALA A 199 17.60 -3.95 15.22
N PRO A 200 18.19 -2.97 15.91
CA PRO A 200 17.50 -2.24 16.99
C PRO A 200 16.24 -1.52 16.51
N CYS A 201 16.25 -1.01 15.29
CA CYS A 201 15.11 -0.32 14.69
C CYS A 201 13.91 -1.25 14.49
N TYR A 202 14.11 -2.51 14.12
CA TYR A 202 13.01 -3.48 14.01
C TYR A 202 12.35 -3.73 15.37
N ARG A 203 13.13 -3.82 16.45
CA ARG A 203 12.60 -3.96 17.81
C ARG A 203 11.73 -2.76 18.17
N ALA A 204 12.22 -1.55 17.95
CA ALA A 204 11.45 -0.32 18.19
C ALA A 204 10.14 -0.28 17.39
N LEU A 205 10.18 -0.66 16.10
CA LEU A 205 8.98 -0.75 15.25
C LEU A 205 8.00 -1.81 15.73
N SER A 206 8.48 -2.98 16.15
CA SER A 206 7.64 -4.08 16.67
C SER A 206 6.97 -3.70 17.97
N ASP A 207 7.65 -2.97 18.85
CA ASP A 207 7.08 -2.47 20.10
C ASP A 207 6.02 -1.39 19.83
N GLY A 208 6.29 -0.45 18.92
CA GLY A 208 5.32 0.54 18.45
C GLY A 208 4.08 -0.12 17.82
N TYR A 209 4.28 -1.09 16.93
CA TYR A 209 3.20 -1.86 16.33
C TYR A 209 2.32 -2.55 17.40
N ARG A 210 2.93 -3.17 18.42
CA ARG A 210 2.20 -3.82 19.51
C ARG A 210 1.41 -2.83 20.35
N ALA A 211 2.00 -1.69 20.67
CA ALA A 211 1.34 -0.63 21.42
C ALA A 211 0.12 -0.08 20.66
N ASP A 212 0.33 0.32 19.41
CA ASP A 212 -0.72 0.93 18.58
C ASP A 212 -1.85 -0.06 18.25
N THR A 213 -1.53 -1.32 17.94
CA THR A 213 -2.56 -2.36 17.70
C THR A 213 -3.35 -2.70 18.95
N GLY A 214 -2.75 -2.59 20.12
CA GLY A 214 -3.46 -2.71 21.40
C GLY A 214 -4.57 -1.67 21.56
N LEU A 215 -4.38 -0.47 21.03
CA LEU A 215 -5.37 0.60 21.07
C LEU A 215 -6.55 0.37 20.10
N MET A 216 -6.39 -0.46 19.07
CA MET A 216 -7.49 -0.74 18.13
C MET A 216 -8.73 -1.35 18.82
N ALA A 217 -8.54 -2.09 19.92
CA ALA A 217 -9.64 -2.66 20.69
C ALA A 217 -10.55 -1.59 21.33
N THR A 218 -10.09 -0.36 21.47
CA THR A 218 -10.86 0.77 22.00
C THR A 218 -11.75 1.44 20.97
N LEU A 219 -11.48 1.23 19.67
CA LEU A 219 -12.22 1.87 18.58
C LEU A 219 -13.67 1.37 18.53
N ARG A 220 -14.58 2.30 18.28
CA ARG A 220 -16.00 2.02 18.11
C ARG A 220 -16.49 2.59 16.78
N PRO A 221 -17.44 1.93 16.11
CA PRO A 221 -17.99 2.45 14.86
C PRO A 221 -18.77 3.74 15.15
N ALA A 222 -18.57 4.74 14.27
CA ALA A 222 -19.39 5.95 14.25
C ALA A 222 -20.77 5.66 13.65
N TRP A 223 -20.84 4.65 12.76
CA TRP A 223 -22.07 4.13 12.18
C TRP A 223 -21.93 2.63 11.92
N GLN A 224 -23.02 1.87 12.12
CA GLN A 224 -23.05 0.42 11.90
C GLN A 224 -24.46 -0.04 11.49
N SER A 225 -24.52 -1.01 10.58
CA SER A 225 -25.73 -1.72 10.20
C SER A 225 -25.42 -3.17 9.76
N ALA A 226 -26.43 -3.86 9.26
CA ALA A 226 -26.23 -5.22 8.73
C ALA A 226 -25.35 -5.28 7.47
N CYS A 227 -25.18 -4.18 6.74
CA CYS A 227 -24.34 -4.13 5.54
C CYS A 227 -22.86 -3.79 5.82
N GLY A 228 -22.55 -3.25 7.00
CA GLY A 228 -21.18 -2.89 7.37
C GLY A 228 -21.08 -1.82 8.44
N ALA A 229 -19.85 -1.29 8.60
CA ALA A 229 -19.56 -0.29 9.61
C ALA A 229 -18.61 0.80 9.10
N VAL A 230 -18.79 2.01 9.64
CA VAL A 230 -17.93 3.18 9.38
C VAL A 230 -17.29 3.60 10.69
N TYR A 231 -15.96 3.69 10.68
CA TYR A 231 -15.15 4.13 11.80
C TYR A 231 -14.50 5.47 11.49
N VAL A 232 -14.59 6.41 12.40
CA VAL A 232 -13.81 7.65 12.37
C VAL A 232 -12.74 7.51 13.46
N LEU A 233 -11.48 7.50 13.03
CA LEU A 233 -10.35 7.34 13.93
C LEU A 233 -10.00 8.67 14.59
N PRO A 234 -9.47 8.65 15.85
CA PRO A 234 -8.96 9.86 16.46
C PRO A 234 -7.82 10.47 15.67
N ALA A 235 -7.71 11.81 15.72
CA ALA A 235 -6.69 12.58 14.99
C ALA A 235 -5.28 12.44 15.63
N GLU A 236 -4.84 11.19 15.82
CA GLU A 236 -3.58 10.84 16.46
C GLU A 236 -2.70 9.99 15.55
N ALA A 237 -1.38 10.13 15.66
CA ALA A 237 -0.43 9.42 14.80
C ALA A 237 -0.60 7.89 14.87
N TRP A 238 -0.82 7.32 16.06
CA TRP A 238 -1.04 5.89 16.21
C TRP A 238 -2.25 5.39 15.41
N ALA A 239 -3.35 6.15 15.43
CA ALA A 239 -4.58 5.78 14.74
C ALA A 239 -4.39 5.80 13.22
N ARG A 240 -3.63 6.77 12.70
CA ARG A 240 -3.23 6.82 11.28
C ARG A 240 -2.40 5.60 10.90
N ARG A 241 -1.39 5.23 11.71
CA ARG A 241 -0.53 4.07 11.44
C ARG A 241 -1.27 2.74 11.38
N VAL A 242 -2.30 2.54 12.18
CA VAL A 242 -3.08 1.28 12.17
C VAL A 242 -4.25 1.28 11.19
N SER A 243 -4.57 2.39 10.54
CA SER A 243 -5.80 2.54 9.73
C SER A 243 -5.98 1.46 8.66
N GLY A 244 -4.93 1.14 7.92
CA GLY A 244 -4.95 0.10 6.89
C GLY A 244 -5.08 -1.31 7.48
N LEU A 245 -4.33 -1.60 8.54
CA LEU A 245 -4.40 -2.87 9.26
C LEU A 245 -5.79 -3.09 9.86
N PHE A 246 -6.32 -2.07 10.53
CA PHE A 246 -7.64 -2.12 11.14
C PHE A 246 -8.75 -2.41 10.11
N ALA A 247 -8.72 -1.72 8.97
CA ALA A 247 -9.65 -1.96 7.88
C ALA A 247 -9.59 -3.41 7.35
N ASN A 248 -8.38 -3.97 7.20
CA ASN A 248 -8.22 -5.36 6.77
C ASN A 248 -8.73 -6.36 7.83
N GLN A 249 -8.47 -6.12 9.12
CA GLN A 249 -8.97 -6.99 10.19
C GLN A 249 -10.49 -6.98 10.30
N LEU A 250 -11.13 -5.81 10.14
CA LEU A 250 -12.59 -5.70 10.19
C LEU A 250 -13.26 -6.60 9.15
N VAL A 251 -12.79 -6.58 7.91
CA VAL A 251 -13.34 -7.45 6.86
C VAL A 251 -13.05 -8.91 7.12
N ALA A 252 -11.84 -9.26 7.53
CA ALA A 252 -11.48 -10.65 7.81
C ALA A 252 -12.33 -11.27 8.94
N CYS A 253 -12.67 -10.47 9.97
CA CYS A 253 -13.45 -10.94 11.12
C CYS A 253 -14.96 -10.90 10.88
N GLN A 254 -15.47 -9.90 10.16
CA GLN A 254 -16.91 -9.63 10.05
C GLN A 254 -17.51 -10.08 8.71
N GLY A 255 -16.68 -10.23 7.67
CA GLY A 255 -17.14 -10.57 6.31
C GLY A 255 -18.04 -9.50 5.66
N GLN A 256 -18.17 -8.33 6.30
CA GLN A 256 -18.99 -7.20 5.87
C GLN A 256 -18.13 -6.08 5.29
N ALA A 257 -18.75 -5.10 4.63
CA ALA A 257 -18.03 -3.92 4.20
C ALA A 257 -17.60 -3.06 5.39
N CYS A 258 -16.47 -2.39 5.29
CA CYS A 258 -16.08 -1.39 6.27
C CYS A 258 -15.44 -0.16 5.61
N ALA A 259 -15.61 0.99 6.24
CA ALA A 259 -14.88 2.22 5.96
C ALA A 259 -14.17 2.68 7.22
N VAL A 260 -12.90 3.04 7.06
CA VAL A 260 -12.06 3.61 8.12
C VAL A 260 -11.61 4.98 7.64
N LEU A 261 -11.97 6.02 8.41
CA LEU A 261 -11.66 7.41 8.12
C LEU A 261 -10.60 7.91 9.11
N SER A 262 -9.54 8.50 8.59
CA SER A 262 -8.49 9.16 9.38
C SER A 262 -8.53 10.65 9.10
N GLU A 263 -8.58 11.47 10.12
CA GLU A 263 -8.62 12.93 10.00
C GLU A 263 -7.23 13.49 9.66
N ASN A 264 -7.19 14.38 8.67
CA ASN A 264 -6.01 15.17 8.29
C ASN A 264 -5.95 16.47 9.13
N ALA A 265 -4.79 17.12 9.15
CA ALA A 265 -4.60 18.37 9.88
C ALA A 265 -5.52 19.52 9.42
N ASP A 266 -6.01 19.47 8.18
CA ASP A 266 -6.95 20.46 7.62
C ASP A 266 -8.44 20.13 7.90
N GLY A 267 -8.73 19.10 8.70
CA GLY A 267 -10.08 18.65 9.02
C GLY A 267 -10.75 17.81 7.93
N SER A 268 -10.07 17.54 6.82
CA SER A 268 -10.56 16.57 5.82
C SER A 268 -10.24 15.14 6.28
N TYR A 269 -10.89 14.15 5.65
CA TYR A 269 -10.63 12.75 5.95
C TYR A 269 -9.95 12.03 4.81
N VAL A 270 -9.04 11.15 5.17
CA VAL A 270 -8.63 10.07 4.30
C VAL A 270 -9.54 8.87 4.58
N VAL A 271 -10.13 8.30 3.54
CA VAL A 271 -11.05 7.18 3.63
C VAL A 271 -10.42 5.92 3.06
N SER A 272 -10.49 4.83 3.81
CA SER A 272 -10.15 3.47 3.37
C SER A 272 -11.40 2.62 3.40
N VAL A 273 -11.82 2.09 2.25
CA VAL A 273 -12.97 1.20 2.13
C VAL A 273 -12.49 -0.22 1.85
N ARG A 274 -13.11 -1.19 2.49
CA ARG A 274 -12.95 -2.61 2.20
C ARG A 274 -14.30 -3.24 1.93
N SER A 275 -14.37 -4.14 0.97
CA SER A 275 -15.57 -4.91 0.65
C SER A 275 -15.43 -6.35 1.13
N GLY A 276 -16.43 -6.86 1.84
CA GLY A 276 -16.51 -8.27 2.21
C GLY A 276 -16.97 -9.17 1.04
N ASP A 277 -17.62 -8.59 0.03
CA ASP A 277 -18.00 -9.27 -1.22
C ASP A 277 -17.63 -8.40 -2.44
N PRO A 278 -16.33 -8.38 -2.84
CA PRO A 278 -15.88 -7.53 -3.93
C PRO A 278 -16.41 -7.94 -5.30
N ALA A 279 -16.90 -9.16 -5.44
CA ALA A 279 -17.54 -9.61 -6.68
C ALA A 279 -18.88 -8.88 -6.93
N ARG A 280 -19.64 -8.68 -5.86
CA ARG A 280 -20.94 -8.02 -5.89
C ARG A 280 -20.84 -6.51 -5.66
N PHE A 281 -20.04 -6.08 -4.69
CA PHE A 281 -19.90 -4.71 -4.25
C PHE A 281 -18.43 -4.28 -4.30
N ALA A 282 -17.99 -3.76 -5.44
CA ALA A 282 -16.61 -3.31 -5.58
C ALA A 282 -16.36 -2.03 -4.76
N ALA A 283 -15.38 -2.05 -3.85
CA ALA A 283 -15.04 -0.88 -3.04
C ALA A 283 -14.71 0.37 -3.88
N CYS A 284 -14.02 0.19 -5.03
CA CYS A 284 -13.75 1.28 -5.97
C CYS A 284 -15.03 1.94 -6.50
N GLY A 285 -16.10 1.18 -6.74
CA GLY A 285 -17.35 1.73 -7.25
C GLY A 285 -18.05 2.70 -6.28
N LEU A 286 -17.83 2.58 -4.96
CA LEU A 286 -18.23 3.60 -4.00
C LEU A 286 -17.26 4.78 -4.02
N CYS A 287 -15.96 4.53 -3.93
CA CYS A 287 -14.95 5.59 -3.81
C CYS A 287 -14.93 6.52 -5.03
N GLU A 288 -15.11 6.01 -6.23
CA GLU A 288 -15.15 6.77 -7.49
C GLU A 288 -16.32 7.77 -7.59
N ARG A 289 -17.33 7.68 -6.70
CA ARG A 289 -18.38 8.69 -6.59
C ARG A 289 -17.90 9.99 -5.95
N PHE A 290 -16.72 9.98 -5.34
CA PHE A 290 -16.12 11.11 -4.65
C PHE A 290 -14.84 11.58 -5.36
N PRO A 291 -14.57 12.89 -5.41
CA PRO A 291 -13.37 13.42 -6.04
C PRO A 291 -12.10 12.80 -5.43
N GLY A 292 -11.20 12.33 -6.30
CA GLY A 292 -9.94 11.68 -5.86
C GLY A 292 -10.10 10.31 -5.25
N GLY A 293 -11.28 9.69 -5.38
CA GLY A 293 -11.52 8.33 -4.97
C GLY A 293 -11.18 7.32 -6.06
N GLY A 294 -10.74 6.12 -5.65
CA GLY A 294 -10.40 5.03 -6.56
C GLY A 294 -9.78 3.85 -5.82
N GLY A 295 -9.34 2.85 -6.56
CA GLY A 295 -8.70 1.66 -6.01
C GLY A 295 -9.15 0.36 -6.67
N ARG A 296 -8.94 -0.75 -5.97
CA ARG A 296 -9.29 -2.10 -6.43
C ARG A 296 -10.70 -2.51 -5.95
N ARG A 297 -11.24 -3.60 -6.48
CA ARG A 297 -12.57 -4.12 -6.10
C ARG A 297 -12.67 -4.47 -4.61
N ALA A 298 -11.63 -5.08 -4.04
CA ALA A 298 -11.64 -5.46 -2.62
C ALA A 298 -11.28 -4.31 -1.68
N ALA A 299 -10.46 -3.36 -2.13
CA ALA A 299 -9.90 -2.28 -1.31
C ALA A 299 -9.75 -1.00 -2.14
N ALA A 300 -10.35 0.07 -1.68
CA ALA A 300 -10.33 1.38 -2.32
C ALA A 300 -10.24 2.50 -1.28
N GLY A 301 -10.06 3.74 -1.73
CA GLY A 301 -10.00 4.87 -0.82
C GLY A 301 -10.32 6.19 -1.48
N ILE A 302 -10.45 7.21 -0.65
CA ILE A 302 -10.61 8.61 -1.05
C ILE A 302 -9.49 9.38 -0.33
N ASN A 303 -8.61 10.02 -1.09
CA ASN A 303 -7.45 10.70 -0.52
C ASN A 303 -7.83 11.93 0.31
N ARG A 304 -8.93 12.59 -0.04
CA ARG A 304 -9.37 13.81 0.64
C ARG A 304 -10.89 13.95 0.56
N LEU A 305 -11.59 13.52 1.61
CA LEU A 305 -13.02 13.74 1.79
C LEU A 305 -13.20 14.99 2.68
N PRO A 306 -13.81 16.09 2.20
CA PRO A 306 -14.08 17.26 3.04
C PRO A 306 -14.99 16.90 4.23
N ALA A 307 -14.74 17.46 5.43
CA ALA A 307 -15.52 17.16 6.64
C ALA A 307 -17.04 17.32 6.43
N ARG A 308 -17.46 18.34 5.68
CA ARG A 308 -18.88 18.57 5.34
C ARG A 308 -19.53 17.45 4.51
N GLN A 309 -18.75 16.54 3.96
CA GLN A 309 -19.24 15.40 3.16
C GLN A 309 -19.29 14.09 3.98
N LEU A 310 -18.95 14.11 5.26
CA LEU A 310 -18.95 12.91 6.09
C LEU A 310 -20.31 12.22 6.10
N ASP A 311 -21.39 12.95 6.40
CA ASP A 311 -22.76 12.39 6.45
C ASP A 311 -23.19 11.85 5.08
N HIS A 312 -22.85 12.57 4.00
CA HIS A 312 -23.12 12.12 2.64
C HIS A 312 -22.35 10.84 2.30
N PHE A 313 -21.09 10.72 2.77
CA PHE A 313 -20.30 9.49 2.58
C PHE A 313 -20.92 8.32 3.34
N VAL A 314 -21.34 8.52 4.60
CA VAL A 314 -21.99 7.47 5.41
C VAL A 314 -23.27 7.00 4.75
N GLN A 315 -24.09 7.93 4.25
CA GLN A 315 -25.30 7.58 3.51
C GLN A 315 -24.98 6.79 2.24
N ALA A 316 -24.05 7.28 1.42
CA ALA A 316 -23.63 6.60 0.19
C ALA A 316 -23.05 5.20 0.45
N PHE A 317 -22.28 5.03 1.55
CA PHE A 317 -21.79 3.74 2.00
C PHE A 317 -22.94 2.80 2.35
N SER A 318 -23.90 3.27 3.14
CA SER A 318 -25.08 2.49 3.53
C SER A 318 -25.89 2.01 2.32
N GLU A 319 -26.18 2.91 1.39
CA GLU A 319 -26.94 2.60 0.19
C GLU A 319 -26.19 1.67 -0.75
N TYR A 320 -24.88 1.87 -0.90
CA TYR A 320 -24.07 1.07 -1.83
C TYR A 320 -23.91 -0.38 -1.40
N PHE A 321 -23.70 -0.63 -0.12
CA PHE A 321 -23.52 -1.97 0.43
C PHE A 321 -24.81 -2.61 0.95
N ALA A 322 -25.95 -1.92 0.85
CA ALA A 322 -27.23 -2.51 1.24
C ALA A 322 -27.56 -3.74 0.38
N VAL A 323 -27.82 -4.88 1.02
CA VAL A 323 -28.39 -6.03 0.34
C VAL A 323 -29.84 -5.67 0.02
N PRO A 324 -30.29 -5.75 -1.26
CA PRO A 324 -31.71 -5.59 -1.56
C PRO A 324 -32.49 -6.57 -0.71
N ALA A 325 -33.51 -6.09 0.00
CA ALA A 325 -34.43 -6.98 0.71
C ALA A 325 -34.97 -7.99 -0.28
N THR A 326 -34.76 -9.30 -0.02
CA THR A 326 -35.39 -10.35 -0.81
C THR A 326 -36.88 -10.14 -0.68
N PRO A 327 -37.65 -10.01 -1.78
CA PRO A 327 -39.10 -9.90 -1.67
C PRO A 327 -39.60 -11.08 -0.84
N SER A 328 -40.29 -10.81 0.27
CA SER A 328 -40.96 -11.84 1.07
C SER A 328 -41.83 -12.65 0.15
N ALA A 329 -41.55 -13.93 0.01
CA ALA A 329 -42.43 -14.83 -0.72
C ALA A 329 -43.80 -14.80 -0.04
N THR A 330 -44.79 -14.23 -0.71
CA THR A 330 -46.18 -14.25 -0.28
C THR A 330 -46.56 -15.71 -0.14
N PRO A 331 -47.06 -16.20 1.02
CA PRO A 331 -47.47 -17.58 1.16
C PRO A 331 -48.59 -17.84 0.17
N PRO A 332 -48.63 -19.01 -0.50
CA PRO A 332 -49.68 -19.35 -1.43
C PRO A 332 -51.05 -19.35 -0.69
N ALA A 333 -52.00 -18.64 -1.26
CA ALA A 333 -53.38 -18.59 -0.76
C ALA A 333 -53.89 -20.00 -0.61
N ALA A 334 -54.38 -20.34 0.59
CA ALA A 334 -55.01 -21.63 0.87
C ALA A 334 -56.22 -21.81 -0.05
N ALA A 335 -56.12 -22.77 -0.95
CA ALA A 335 -57.27 -23.20 -1.76
C ALA A 335 -58.33 -23.84 -0.85
N HIS A 336 -59.41 -23.14 -0.62
CA HIS A 336 -60.60 -23.74 -0.02
C HIS A 336 -61.19 -24.73 -1.05
N ALA A 337 -60.99 -26.03 -0.77
CA ALA A 337 -61.71 -27.06 -1.42
C ALA A 337 -63.14 -27.09 -0.84
N ARG A 338 -64.15 -27.06 -1.72
CA ARG A 338 -65.52 -27.48 -1.43
C ARG A 338 -65.71 -28.97 -1.75
#